data_1f803d8c09d22757a3e55e1f75b0a496
#
_entry.id   1f803d8c09d22757a3e55e1f75b0a496
#
_cell.length_a   1.000
_cell.length_b   1.000
_cell.length_c   1.000
_cell.angle_alpha   90.00
_cell.angle_beta   90.00
_cell.angle_gamma   90.00
#
_symmetry.space_group_name_H-M   'P 1'
#
loop_
_entity.id
_entity.type
_entity.pdbx_description
1 polymer ?
#
loop_
_entity_poly.entity_id
_entity_poly.type
_entity_poly.pdbx_seq_one_letter_code
_entity_poly.pdbx_strand_id
1 'polypeptide(L)'
;SCFWFAGELDRDPQKSFLVPEAHFKYEKNQWINERIFGHKVRSPAVTDIIHDLKILLKIQIREFISQFNLDLLIAQNALTIPLHIPLGIALTEIIAETQIPVIAHHHDFYWERTRFSVNAAGDYLRMAFPPSLNNIEHVVINSAAKEELALRTGISSTIIPNVLDFENPPEVDEDKTIAFRDSLELGPQDRIILQPTRIIQRKGIEHAIELV
;
A
#
# COMPACT_ATOMS: atom_id res chain seq x y z
N SER A 1 19.32 -3.98 11.48
CA SER A 1 18.83 -5.01 10.53
C SER A 1 17.39 -4.70 10.16
N CYS A 2 16.95 -5.11 8.95
CA CYS A 2 15.55 -5.00 8.51
C CYS A 2 14.91 -6.38 8.52
N PHE A 3 13.65 -6.44 8.96
CA PHE A 3 12.81 -7.62 8.99
C PHE A 3 11.48 -7.32 8.27
N TRP A 4 10.82 -8.36 7.78
CA TRP A 4 9.69 -8.21 6.87
C TRP A 4 8.45 -8.94 7.42
N PHE A 5 7.32 -8.23 7.46
CA PHE A 5 6.00 -8.79 7.77
C PHE A 5 5.10 -8.57 6.55
N ALA A 6 4.59 -9.61 5.95
CA ALA A 6 3.62 -9.50 4.87
C ALA A 6 2.84 -10.81 4.63
N GLY A 7 1.78 -10.73 3.83
CA GLY A 7 0.99 -11.90 3.41
C GLY A 7 1.62 -12.74 2.32
N GLU A 8 2.62 -12.20 1.63
CA GLU A 8 3.44 -12.87 0.61
C GLU A 8 4.82 -12.23 0.63
N LEU A 9 5.88 -13.02 0.66
CA LEU A 9 7.26 -12.56 0.77
C LEU A 9 8.18 -13.38 -0.12
N ASP A 10 9.03 -12.68 -0.86
CA ASP A 10 10.18 -13.21 -1.59
C ASP A 10 11.44 -12.57 -1.01
N ARG A 11 11.78 -12.96 0.23
CA ARG A 11 12.89 -12.43 1.02
C ARG A 11 13.53 -13.55 1.83
N ASP A 12 14.70 -13.27 2.41
CA ASP A 12 15.40 -14.19 3.32
C ASP A 12 14.45 -14.71 4.42
N PRO A 13 14.18 -16.02 4.48
CA PRO A 13 13.28 -16.60 5.48
C PRO A 13 13.66 -16.29 6.92
N GLN A 14 14.97 -16.10 7.23
CA GLN A 14 15.42 -15.76 8.58
C GLN A 14 15.07 -14.33 9.01
N LYS A 15 14.68 -13.48 8.06
CA LYS A 15 14.26 -12.08 8.28
C LYS A 15 12.80 -11.85 7.94
N SER A 16 12.06 -12.90 7.64
CA SER A 16 10.70 -12.85 7.15
C SER A 16 9.71 -13.44 8.15
N PHE A 17 8.59 -12.75 8.32
CA PHE A 17 7.45 -13.21 9.10
C PHE A 17 6.23 -13.25 8.17
N LEU A 18 5.95 -14.41 7.62
CA LEU A 18 4.89 -14.61 6.64
C LEU A 18 3.56 -14.85 7.33
N VAL A 19 2.57 -14.02 7.02
CA VAL A 19 1.20 -14.09 7.52
C VAL A 19 0.23 -14.01 6.35
N PRO A 20 -0.18 -15.14 5.75
CA PRO A 20 -1.06 -15.15 4.58
C PRO A 20 -2.36 -14.34 4.77
N GLU A 21 -2.87 -14.28 5.99
CA GLU A 21 -4.05 -13.50 6.37
C GLU A 21 -3.85 -11.99 6.25
N ALA A 22 -2.61 -11.49 6.23
CA ALA A 22 -2.29 -10.08 6.00
C ALA A 22 -2.27 -9.71 4.51
N HIS A 23 -2.39 -10.67 3.60
CA HIS A 23 -2.41 -10.39 2.17
C HIS A 23 -3.73 -9.75 1.76
N PHE A 24 -3.66 -8.68 0.94
CA PHE A 24 -4.87 -7.96 0.50
C PHE A 24 -5.84 -8.81 -0.34
N LYS A 25 -5.37 -9.92 -0.95
CA LYS A 25 -6.19 -10.92 -1.65
C LYS A 25 -6.63 -12.08 -0.76
N TYR A 26 -6.38 -12.05 0.54
CA TYR A 26 -6.87 -13.08 1.43
C TYR A 26 -8.40 -13.18 1.33
N GLU A 27 -8.92 -14.40 1.23
CA GLU A 27 -10.33 -14.66 0.92
C GLU A 27 -11.30 -13.89 1.82
N LYS A 28 -11.12 -13.95 3.15
CA LYS A 28 -11.97 -13.22 4.08
C LYS A 28 -11.87 -11.70 3.91
N ASN A 29 -10.68 -11.19 3.59
CA ASN A 29 -10.51 -9.76 3.32
C ASN A 29 -11.19 -9.33 2.01
N GLN A 30 -11.14 -10.14 0.96
CA GLN A 30 -11.89 -9.88 -0.28
C GLN A 30 -13.39 -9.88 0.01
N TRP A 31 -13.89 -10.85 0.76
CA TRP A 31 -15.29 -10.92 1.17
C TRP A 31 -15.75 -9.68 1.96
N ILE A 32 -14.90 -9.15 2.86
CA ILE A 32 -15.13 -7.88 3.58
C ILE A 32 -15.21 -6.72 2.59
N ASN A 33 -14.21 -6.59 1.71
CA ASN A 33 -14.10 -5.47 0.77
C ASN A 33 -15.29 -5.38 -0.19
N GLU A 34 -15.79 -6.52 -0.68
CA GLU A 34 -16.98 -6.60 -1.55
C GLU A 34 -18.27 -6.11 -0.85
N ARG A 35 -18.32 -6.19 0.49
CA ARG A 35 -19.50 -5.81 1.29
C ARG A 35 -19.39 -4.43 1.92
N ILE A 36 -18.24 -3.80 1.81
CA ILE A 36 -17.97 -2.46 2.32
C ILE A 36 -17.94 -1.43 1.20
N PHE A 37 -17.13 -1.67 0.17
CA PHE A 37 -16.96 -0.69 -0.90
C PHE A 37 -18.09 -0.79 -1.93
N GLY A 38 -18.68 0.36 -2.27
CA GLY A 38 -19.90 0.45 -3.05
C GLY A 38 -21.19 0.37 -2.21
N HIS A 39 -21.09 0.13 -0.91
CA HIS A 39 -22.23 0.04 0.02
C HIS A 39 -22.22 1.17 1.05
N LYS A 40 -23.40 1.57 1.53
CA LYS A 40 -23.56 2.62 2.57
C LYS A 40 -23.82 2.05 3.95
N VAL A 41 -24.20 0.77 4.04
CA VAL A 41 -24.57 0.10 5.28
C VAL A 41 -23.76 -1.19 5.43
N ARG A 42 -23.20 -1.41 6.61
CA ARG A 42 -22.46 -2.61 6.99
C ARG A 42 -23.35 -3.51 7.88
N SER A 43 -23.42 -4.79 7.53
CA SER A 43 -24.11 -5.76 8.39
C SER A 43 -23.28 -6.11 9.63
N PRO A 44 -23.90 -6.53 10.75
CA PRO A 44 -23.17 -7.02 11.93
C PRO A 44 -22.18 -8.14 11.60
N ALA A 45 -22.55 -9.08 10.74
CA ALA A 45 -21.67 -10.20 10.34
C ALA A 45 -20.37 -9.72 9.68
N VAL A 46 -20.39 -8.63 8.89
CA VAL A 46 -19.17 -8.03 8.34
C VAL A 46 -18.31 -7.43 9.44
N THR A 47 -18.92 -6.78 10.41
CA THR A 47 -18.21 -6.23 11.57
C THR A 47 -17.54 -7.33 12.38
N ASP A 48 -18.23 -8.44 12.64
CA ASP A 48 -17.68 -9.57 13.41
C ASP A 48 -16.45 -10.17 12.69
N ILE A 49 -16.53 -10.41 11.38
CA ILE A 49 -15.38 -10.94 10.61
C ILE A 49 -14.22 -9.95 10.58
N ILE A 50 -14.48 -8.63 10.51
CA ILE A 50 -13.41 -7.62 10.60
C ILE A 50 -12.72 -7.73 11.97
N HIS A 51 -13.48 -7.87 13.07
CA HIS A 51 -12.92 -7.96 14.40
C HIS A 51 -12.13 -9.26 14.60
N ASP A 52 -12.64 -10.40 14.13
CA ASP A 52 -11.95 -11.69 14.22
C ASP A 52 -10.60 -11.65 13.52
N LEU A 53 -10.59 -11.16 12.27
CA LEU A 53 -9.36 -11.05 11.49
C LEU A 53 -8.40 -10.01 12.08
N LYS A 54 -8.91 -8.89 12.60
CA LYS A 54 -8.12 -7.91 13.34
C LYS A 54 -7.42 -8.54 14.55
N ILE A 55 -8.13 -9.32 15.38
CA ILE A 55 -7.55 -9.96 16.56
C ILE A 55 -6.43 -10.92 16.16
N LEU A 56 -6.65 -11.75 15.15
CA LEU A 56 -5.61 -12.64 14.61
C LEU A 56 -4.37 -11.85 14.19
N LEU A 57 -4.55 -10.80 13.39
CA LEU A 57 -3.45 -9.98 12.90
C LEU A 57 -2.72 -9.23 14.03
N LYS A 58 -3.42 -8.78 15.07
CA LYS A 58 -2.78 -8.19 16.26
C LYS A 58 -1.83 -9.16 16.94
N ILE A 59 -2.24 -10.42 17.10
CA ILE A 59 -1.40 -11.47 17.69
C ILE A 59 -0.14 -11.65 16.84
N GLN A 60 -0.28 -11.78 15.53
CA GLN A 60 0.83 -11.97 14.61
C GLN A 60 1.79 -10.78 14.57
N ILE A 61 1.28 -9.54 14.61
CA ILE A 61 2.12 -8.34 14.65
C ILE A 61 2.91 -8.26 15.97
N ARG A 62 2.28 -8.60 17.11
CA ARG A 62 2.99 -8.65 18.40
C ARG A 62 4.08 -9.71 18.41
N GLU A 63 3.82 -10.88 17.86
CA GLU A 63 4.79 -11.95 17.71
C GLU A 63 5.97 -11.51 16.84
N PHE A 64 5.71 -10.86 15.71
CA PHE A 64 6.73 -10.28 14.84
C PHE A 64 7.61 -9.26 15.58
N ILE A 65 7.01 -8.33 16.31
CA ILE A 65 7.75 -7.33 17.10
C ILE A 65 8.64 -8.02 18.14
N SER A 66 8.08 -9.00 18.87
CA SER A 66 8.80 -9.72 19.92
C SER A 66 9.90 -10.62 19.38
N GLN A 67 9.60 -11.40 18.32
CA GLN A 67 10.56 -12.35 17.73
C GLN A 67 11.82 -11.68 17.24
N PHE A 68 11.70 -10.49 16.63
CA PHE A 68 12.83 -9.77 16.07
C PHE A 68 13.32 -8.61 16.95
N ASN A 69 12.72 -8.43 18.14
CA ASN A 69 13.04 -7.36 19.08
C ASN A 69 13.10 -5.99 18.36
N LEU A 70 12.01 -5.60 17.73
CA LEU A 70 11.95 -4.43 16.86
C LEU A 70 11.88 -3.13 17.67
N ASP A 71 12.69 -2.15 17.28
CA ASP A 71 12.71 -0.80 17.86
C ASP A 71 11.81 0.18 17.09
N LEU A 72 11.50 -0.12 15.82
CA LEU A 72 10.78 0.76 14.89
C LEU A 72 9.98 -0.08 13.89
N LEU A 73 8.79 0.37 13.54
CA LEU A 73 8.01 -0.17 12.42
C LEU A 73 7.98 0.81 11.25
N ILE A 74 8.04 0.29 10.04
CA ILE A 74 7.79 1.06 8.81
C ILE A 74 6.56 0.47 8.13
N ALA A 75 5.45 1.21 8.15
CA ALA A 75 4.21 0.81 7.51
C ALA A 75 4.16 1.34 6.06
N GLN A 76 4.47 0.46 5.10
CA GLN A 76 4.44 0.79 3.68
C GLN A 76 3.01 0.75 3.15
N ASN A 77 2.40 1.91 2.99
CA ASN A 77 1.04 2.13 2.44
C ASN A 77 -0.10 1.38 3.17
N ALA A 78 0.22 0.63 4.24
CA ALA A 78 -0.76 -0.19 4.97
C ALA A 78 -1.72 0.64 5.84
N LEU A 79 -1.31 1.85 6.23
CA LEU A 79 -2.12 2.82 6.99
C LEU A 79 -2.64 3.96 6.10
N THR A 80 -2.74 3.75 4.79
CA THR A 80 -3.12 4.80 3.83
C THR A 80 -4.29 4.39 2.97
N ILE A 81 -4.20 3.21 2.36
CA ILE A 81 -5.22 2.66 1.47
C ILE A 81 -5.88 1.46 2.11
N PRO A 82 -7.21 1.45 2.27
CA PRO A 82 -7.93 0.40 2.96
C PRO A 82 -8.10 -0.85 2.08
N LEU A 83 -6.99 -1.35 1.50
CA LEU A 83 -6.99 -2.64 0.80
C LEU A 83 -7.20 -3.80 1.77
N HIS A 84 -6.87 -3.56 3.06
CA HIS A 84 -7.01 -4.52 4.14
C HIS A 84 -7.42 -3.81 5.43
N ILE A 85 -8.73 -3.59 5.61
CA ILE A 85 -9.27 -2.85 6.76
C ILE A 85 -8.86 -3.49 8.11
N PRO A 86 -9.00 -4.82 8.32
CA PRO A 86 -8.58 -5.45 9.57
C PRO A 86 -7.10 -5.23 9.92
N LEU A 87 -6.21 -5.22 8.93
CA LEU A 87 -4.77 -4.97 9.14
C LEU A 87 -4.51 -3.52 9.57
N GLY A 88 -5.15 -2.54 8.92
CA GLY A 88 -5.02 -1.13 9.30
C GLY A 88 -5.49 -0.88 10.74
N ILE A 89 -6.61 -1.49 11.15
CA ILE A 89 -7.11 -1.39 12.52
C ILE A 89 -6.14 -2.08 13.49
N ALA A 90 -5.67 -3.29 13.17
CA ALA A 90 -4.73 -4.04 14.00
C ALA A 90 -3.43 -3.26 14.23
N LEU A 91 -2.86 -2.69 13.19
CA LEU A 91 -1.67 -1.83 13.28
C LEU A 91 -1.93 -0.60 14.15
N THR A 92 -3.03 0.11 13.92
CA THR A 92 -3.39 1.31 14.69
C THR A 92 -3.50 0.99 16.20
N GLU A 93 -4.18 -0.11 16.54
CA GLU A 93 -4.31 -0.53 17.95
C GLU A 93 -2.96 -0.96 18.55
N ILE A 94 -2.13 -1.72 17.83
CA ILE A 94 -0.80 -2.13 18.30
C ILE A 94 0.09 -0.91 18.54
N ILE A 95 0.10 0.04 17.64
CA ILE A 95 0.89 1.27 17.75
C ILE A 95 0.47 2.06 18.99
N ALA A 96 -0.85 2.19 19.23
CA ALA A 96 -1.37 2.87 20.40
C ALA A 96 -1.06 2.14 21.73
N GLU A 97 -1.11 0.80 21.73
CA GLU A 97 -0.91 -0.03 22.91
C GLU A 97 0.56 -0.21 23.29
N THR A 98 1.45 -0.29 22.32
CA THR A 98 2.89 -0.57 22.55
C THR A 98 3.73 0.68 22.61
N GLN A 99 3.24 1.79 22.06
CA GLN A 99 3.97 3.03 21.87
C GLN A 99 5.26 2.88 21.04
N ILE A 100 5.38 1.79 20.27
CA ILE A 100 6.51 1.59 19.35
C ILE A 100 6.54 2.74 18.33
N PRO A 101 7.71 3.34 18.05
CA PRO A 101 7.83 4.35 17.00
C PRO A 101 7.47 3.78 15.64
N VAL A 102 6.77 4.57 14.81
CA VAL A 102 6.34 4.15 13.47
C VAL A 102 6.65 5.22 12.45
N ILE A 103 7.12 4.81 11.28
CA ILE A 103 7.13 5.59 10.07
C ILE A 103 6.00 5.07 9.18
N ALA A 104 4.97 5.87 8.94
CA ALA A 104 3.90 5.55 8.02
C ALA A 104 4.20 6.19 6.66
N HIS A 105 4.64 5.38 5.69
CA HIS A 105 5.02 5.84 4.36
C HIS A 105 3.84 5.72 3.39
N HIS A 106 3.37 6.87 2.90
CA HIS A 106 2.17 7.03 2.09
C HIS A 106 2.53 7.32 0.63
N HIS A 107 2.08 6.47 -0.29
CA HIS A 107 2.26 6.69 -1.73
C HIS A 107 1.03 7.34 -2.38
N ASP A 108 -0.17 7.01 -1.88
CA ASP A 108 -1.44 7.59 -2.29
C ASP A 108 -2.48 7.38 -1.17
N PHE A 109 -3.55 8.16 -1.16
CA PHE A 109 -4.58 8.09 -0.13
C PHE A 109 -5.89 7.50 -0.66
N TYR A 110 -6.73 6.97 0.24
CA TYR A 110 -7.99 6.34 -0.15
C TYR A 110 -8.97 7.33 -0.81
N TRP A 111 -8.93 8.59 -0.44
CA TRP A 111 -9.78 9.63 -1.03
C TRP A 111 -9.40 10.00 -2.47
N GLU A 112 -8.21 9.64 -2.93
CA GLU A 112 -7.77 9.80 -4.32
C GLU A 112 -8.35 8.71 -5.25
N ARG A 113 -9.02 7.70 -4.69
CA ARG A 113 -9.50 6.55 -5.44
C ARG A 113 -11.01 6.41 -5.38
N THR A 114 -11.68 6.58 -6.52
CA THR A 114 -13.14 6.49 -6.67
C THR A 114 -13.75 5.24 -6.05
N ARG A 115 -13.04 4.09 -6.10
CA ARG A 115 -13.53 2.83 -5.55
C ARG A 115 -13.83 2.88 -4.04
N PHE A 116 -13.24 3.82 -3.30
CA PHE A 116 -13.41 3.95 -1.85
C PHE A 116 -14.37 5.09 -1.47
N SER A 117 -14.84 5.89 -2.42
CA SER A 117 -15.68 7.07 -2.16
C SER A 117 -17.05 6.70 -1.57
N VAL A 118 -17.62 5.58 -1.99
CA VAL A 118 -18.83 5.01 -1.37
C VAL A 118 -18.40 3.80 -0.54
N ASN A 119 -18.56 3.88 0.77
CA ASN A 119 -18.18 2.78 1.67
C ASN A 119 -19.03 2.74 2.94
N ALA A 120 -19.13 1.55 3.52
CA ALA A 120 -19.82 1.28 4.78
C ALA A 120 -18.86 1.19 5.98
N ALA A 121 -17.64 1.72 5.86
CA ALA A 121 -16.58 1.63 6.88
C ALA A 121 -15.97 2.99 7.23
N GLY A 122 -16.70 4.08 7.07
CA GLY A 122 -16.22 5.43 7.34
C GLY A 122 -15.70 5.65 8.78
N ASP A 123 -16.17 4.89 9.74
CA ASP A 123 -15.66 4.81 11.11
C ASP A 123 -14.23 4.27 11.13
N TYR A 124 -13.96 3.13 10.51
CA TYR A 124 -12.65 2.52 10.44
C TYR A 124 -11.68 3.32 9.58
N LEU A 125 -12.16 3.92 8.48
CA LEU A 125 -11.31 4.73 7.60
C LEU A 125 -10.78 5.97 8.34
N ARG A 126 -11.62 6.67 9.09
CA ARG A 126 -11.19 7.83 9.89
C ARG A 126 -10.25 7.46 11.03
N MET A 127 -10.36 6.23 11.57
CA MET A 127 -9.53 5.77 12.67
C MET A 127 -8.13 5.35 12.22
N ALA A 128 -8.02 4.68 11.05
CA ALA A 128 -6.83 3.92 10.71
C ALA A 128 -6.18 4.26 9.35
N PHE A 129 -6.75 5.20 8.55
CA PHE A 129 -6.28 5.46 7.19
C PHE A 129 -6.21 6.95 6.82
N PRO A 130 -5.18 7.67 7.31
CA PRO A 130 -4.17 7.31 8.30
C PRO A 130 -4.61 7.60 9.74
N PRO A 131 -4.07 6.87 10.72
CA PRO A 131 -4.31 7.14 12.13
C PRO A 131 -3.53 8.37 12.59
N SER A 132 -4.10 9.14 13.54
CA SER A 132 -3.42 10.28 14.17
C SER A 132 -2.94 9.88 15.56
N LEU A 133 -1.69 9.40 15.66
CA LEU A 133 -1.05 9.01 16.92
C LEU A 133 0.30 9.70 17.05
N ASN A 134 0.68 10.09 18.28
CA ASN A 134 1.88 10.91 18.52
C ASN A 134 3.23 10.18 18.24
N ASN A 135 3.21 8.87 18.19
CA ASN A 135 4.36 8.02 17.90
C ASN A 135 4.45 7.57 16.44
N ILE A 136 3.71 8.24 15.55
CA ILE A 136 3.77 8.01 14.10
C ILE A 136 4.36 9.25 13.41
N GLU A 137 5.46 9.06 12.70
CA GLU A 137 5.94 10.00 11.69
C GLU A 137 5.32 9.64 10.34
N HIS A 138 4.55 10.60 9.79
CA HIS A 138 3.94 10.43 8.48
C HIS A 138 4.86 10.92 7.37
N VAL A 139 5.13 10.06 6.40
CA VAL A 139 5.96 10.36 5.23
C VAL A 139 5.12 10.28 3.97
N VAL A 140 5.25 11.27 3.10
CA VAL A 140 4.55 11.36 1.81
C VAL A 140 5.55 11.57 0.67
N ILE A 141 5.16 11.22 -0.55
CA ILE A 141 6.07 11.22 -1.70
C ILE A 141 6.17 12.56 -2.44
N ASN A 142 5.26 13.51 -2.18
CA ASN A 142 5.26 14.83 -2.84
C ASN A 142 4.52 15.88 -2.01
N SER A 143 4.61 17.14 -2.45
CA SER A 143 4.01 18.28 -1.78
C SER A 143 2.47 18.30 -1.84
N ALA A 144 1.88 17.82 -2.95
CA ALA A 144 0.43 17.74 -3.06
C ALA A 144 -0.17 16.75 -2.04
N ALA A 145 0.45 15.58 -1.87
CA ALA A 145 0.05 14.62 -0.86
C ALA A 145 0.21 15.17 0.57
N LYS A 146 1.26 15.98 0.83
CA LYS A 146 1.45 16.66 2.12
C LYS A 146 0.33 17.65 2.41
N GLU A 147 -0.02 18.48 1.45
CA GLU A 147 -1.08 19.47 1.57
C GLU A 147 -2.44 18.81 1.78
N GLU A 148 -2.79 17.83 0.96
CA GLU A 148 -4.04 17.05 1.06
C GLU A 148 -4.17 16.36 2.42
N LEU A 149 -3.11 15.74 2.92
CA LEU A 149 -3.10 15.10 4.23
C LEU A 149 -3.38 16.11 5.34
N ALA A 150 -2.67 17.24 5.33
CA ALA A 150 -2.84 18.31 6.34
C ALA A 150 -4.24 18.91 6.30
N LEU A 151 -4.78 19.23 5.12
CA LEU A 151 -6.10 19.84 4.96
C LEU A 151 -7.24 18.89 5.40
N ARG A 152 -7.11 17.59 5.10
CA ARG A 152 -8.18 16.61 5.38
C ARG A 152 -8.17 16.08 6.80
N THR A 153 -7.00 15.97 7.41
CA THR A 153 -6.82 15.25 8.68
C THR A 153 -6.17 16.08 9.78
N GLY A 154 -5.55 17.19 9.46
CA GLY A 154 -4.71 17.95 10.39
C GLY A 154 -3.35 17.31 10.68
N ILE A 155 -3.01 16.20 10.03
CA ILE A 155 -1.74 15.49 10.23
C ILE A 155 -0.63 16.20 9.44
N SER A 156 0.48 16.52 10.12
CA SER A 156 1.71 16.97 9.47
C SER A 156 2.50 15.79 8.93
N SER A 157 3.32 16.02 7.90
CA SER A 157 4.14 14.98 7.29
C SER A 157 5.45 15.50 6.73
N THR A 158 6.42 14.59 6.62
CA THR A 158 7.72 14.82 5.96
C THR A 158 7.66 14.34 4.52
N ILE A 159 8.25 15.10 3.58
CA ILE A 159 8.31 14.68 2.17
C ILE A 159 9.58 13.86 1.96
N ILE A 160 9.41 12.62 1.52
CA ILE A 160 10.49 11.75 1.00
C ILE A 160 10.01 11.23 -0.36
N PRO A 161 10.46 11.83 -1.48
CA PRO A 161 9.99 11.47 -2.80
C PRO A 161 10.49 10.09 -3.22
N ASN A 162 9.73 9.45 -4.12
CA ASN A 162 10.25 8.28 -4.82
C ASN A 162 11.40 8.74 -5.73
N VAL A 163 12.57 8.13 -5.56
CA VAL A 163 13.76 8.47 -6.31
C VAL A 163 14.27 7.26 -7.09
N LEU A 164 14.91 7.55 -8.22
CA LEU A 164 15.70 6.61 -8.99
C LEU A 164 17.13 7.11 -8.97
N ASP A 165 18.09 6.23 -9.11
CA ASP A 165 19.51 6.59 -9.24
C ASP A 165 19.76 7.07 -10.69
N PHE A 166 19.51 8.36 -10.92
CA PHE A 166 19.74 8.99 -12.20
C PHE A 166 21.22 9.27 -12.48
N GLU A 167 22.06 9.25 -11.44
CA GLU A 167 23.50 9.45 -11.57
C GLU A 167 24.19 8.17 -12.06
N ASN A 168 23.66 7.01 -11.67
CA ASN A 168 24.17 5.70 -12.06
C ASN A 168 23.02 4.87 -12.69
N PRO A 169 22.54 5.23 -13.89
CA PRO A 169 21.52 4.45 -14.55
C PRO A 169 22.04 3.04 -14.87
N PRO A 170 21.17 2.02 -14.89
CA PRO A 170 21.60 0.69 -15.27
C PRO A 170 22.20 0.68 -16.68
N GLU A 171 23.26 -0.10 -16.86
CA GLU A 171 23.88 -0.28 -18.17
C GLU A 171 22.86 -0.85 -19.18
N VAL A 172 22.85 -0.26 -20.38
CA VAL A 172 21.99 -0.73 -21.46
C VAL A 172 22.68 -1.92 -22.15
N ASP A 173 22.03 -3.05 -22.16
CA ASP A 173 22.45 -4.23 -22.93
C ASP A 173 22.00 -4.06 -24.37
N GLU A 174 22.95 -3.70 -25.25
CA GLU A 174 22.67 -3.43 -26.67
C GLU A 174 22.14 -4.67 -27.40
N ASP A 175 22.68 -5.84 -27.10
CA ASP A 175 22.25 -7.08 -27.75
C ASP A 175 20.79 -7.42 -27.38
N LYS A 176 20.42 -7.24 -26.11
CA LYS A 176 19.02 -7.41 -25.70
C LYS A 176 18.10 -6.36 -26.30
N THR A 177 18.60 -5.14 -26.45
CA THR A 177 17.83 -4.06 -27.09
C THR A 177 17.54 -4.37 -28.55
N ILE A 178 18.53 -4.85 -29.29
CA ILE A 178 18.39 -5.26 -30.69
C ILE A 178 17.41 -6.44 -30.79
N ALA A 179 17.65 -7.50 -30.02
CA ALA A 179 16.78 -8.68 -30.00
C ALA A 179 15.33 -8.35 -29.65
N PHE A 180 15.11 -7.41 -28.73
CA PHE A 180 13.77 -6.93 -28.38
C PHE A 180 13.12 -6.18 -29.55
N ARG A 181 13.83 -5.29 -30.22
CA ARG A 181 13.33 -4.57 -31.40
C ARG A 181 13.00 -5.55 -32.55
N ASP A 182 13.87 -6.50 -32.80
CA ASP A 182 13.66 -7.54 -33.81
C ASP A 182 12.43 -8.39 -33.51
N SER A 183 12.21 -8.71 -32.24
CA SER A 183 11.02 -9.47 -31.80
C SER A 183 9.69 -8.75 -32.04
N LEU A 184 9.74 -7.41 -32.20
CA LEU A 184 8.60 -6.56 -32.51
C LEU A 184 8.56 -6.13 -34.00
N GLU A 185 9.46 -6.66 -34.84
CA GLU A 185 9.61 -6.31 -36.26
C GLU A 185 9.89 -4.80 -36.49
N LEU A 186 10.60 -4.16 -35.53
CA LEU A 186 10.92 -2.73 -35.57
C LEU A 186 12.27 -2.47 -36.21
N GLY A 187 12.29 -1.62 -37.23
CA GLY A 187 13.49 -1.14 -37.87
C GLY A 187 14.28 -0.11 -37.05
N PRO A 188 15.53 0.23 -37.44
CA PRO A 188 16.37 1.15 -36.67
C PRO A 188 15.80 2.56 -36.53
N GLN A 189 14.94 2.97 -37.48
CA GLN A 189 14.34 4.31 -37.52
C GLN A 189 12.95 4.37 -36.87
N ASP A 190 12.37 3.23 -36.47
CA ASP A 190 11.07 3.19 -35.87
C ASP A 190 11.11 3.75 -34.45
N ARG A 191 10.15 4.61 -34.13
CA ARG A 191 9.99 5.19 -32.80
C ARG A 191 9.07 4.33 -31.96
N ILE A 192 9.45 4.11 -30.69
CA ILE A 192 8.63 3.40 -29.72
C ILE A 192 8.03 4.43 -28.77
N ILE A 193 6.70 4.46 -28.68
CA ILE A 193 5.98 5.17 -27.64
C ILE A 193 5.57 4.14 -26.59
N LEU A 194 6.25 4.16 -25.43
CA LEU A 194 6.09 3.15 -24.41
C LEU A 194 5.22 3.64 -23.25
N GLN A 195 4.15 2.90 -22.94
CA GLN A 195 3.37 3.07 -21.72
C GLN A 195 3.52 1.83 -20.82
N PRO A 196 4.62 1.73 -20.02
CA PRO A 196 4.94 0.53 -19.24
C PRO A 196 4.09 0.46 -17.96
N THR A 197 2.81 0.14 -18.11
CA THR A 197 1.87 0.08 -17.00
C THR A 197 0.93 -1.12 -17.12
N ARG A 198 0.24 -1.44 -16.02
CA ARG A 198 -0.80 -2.50 -16.03
C ARG A 198 -1.96 -2.09 -16.93
N ILE A 199 -2.51 -3.02 -17.69
CA ILE A 199 -3.69 -2.82 -18.54
C ILE A 199 -4.92 -2.82 -17.63
N ILE A 200 -5.27 -1.64 -17.10
CA ILE A 200 -6.44 -1.39 -16.26
C ILE A 200 -7.00 -0.01 -16.62
N GLN A 201 -8.32 0.15 -16.55
CA GLN A 201 -9.03 1.36 -16.97
C GLN A 201 -8.41 2.67 -16.46
N ARG A 202 -8.07 2.77 -15.17
CA ARG A 202 -7.50 4.01 -14.59
C ARG A 202 -6.13 4.41 -15.15
N LYS A 203 -5.50 3.57 -15.97
CA LYS A 203 -4.21 3.88 -16.62
C LYS A 203 -4.37 4.47 -18.01
N GLY A 204 -5.61 4.53 -18.51
CA GLY A 204 -5.94 5.23 -19.76
C GLY A 204 -5.20 4.70 -20.98
N ILE A 205 -5.05 3.37 -21.10
CA ILE A 205 -4.38 2.74 -22.26
C ILE A 205 -5.12 3.11 -23.53
N GLU A 206 -6.45 3.14 -23.48
CA GLU A 206 -7.33 3.57 -24.59
C GLU A 206 -6.98 4.97 -25.07
N HIS A 207 -6.72 5.92 -24.17
CA HIS A 207 -6.35 7.29 -24.53
C HIS A 207 -4.94 7.36 -25.13
N ALA A 208 -4.03 6.50 -24.70
CA ALA A 208 -2.71 6.43 -25.30
C ALA A 208 -2.75 5.90 -26.73
N ILE A 209 -3.66 4.94 -27.03
CA ILE A 209 -3.88 4.41 -28.37
C ILE A 209 -4.54 5.47 -29.27
N GLU A 210 -5.48 6.24 -28.74
CA GLU A 210 -6.14 7.33 -29.49
C GLU A 210 -5.19 8.49 -29.84
N LEU A 211 -4.10 8.64 -29.08
CA LEU A 211 -3.11 9.72 -29.27
C LEU A 211 -2.18 9.45 -30.45
N VAL A 212 -1.98 8.20 -30.85
CA VAL A 212 -1.07 7.77 -31.91
C VAL A 212 -1.80 7.52 -33.22
#